data_9c77e5446adb30fc2058f6c04cabcf63
#
_entry.id   9c77e5446adb30fc2058f6c04cabcf63
#
_cell.length_a   1.000
_cell.length_b   1.000
_cell.length_c   1.000
_cell.angle_alpha   90.00
_cell.angle_beta   90.00
_cell.angle_gamma   90.00
#
_symmetry.space_group_name_H-M   'P 1'
#
loop_
_entity.id
_entity.type
_entity.pdbx_description
1 polymer ?
#
loop_
_entity_poly.entity_id
_entity_poly.type
_entity_poly.pdbx_seq_one_letter_code
_entity_poly.pdbx_strand_id
1 'polypeptide(L)'
;MIVECDKYYMPRKNRVLLLPIQWREEFNISENDLLSVHKENNRIIITKKKPTTGFEPKFIKINKKGVITIPKAIDDELECRLHQLYINQDENSFLVVPVTTEKSS
;
A
#
# COMPACT_ATOMS: atom_id res chain seq x y z
N MET A 1 -15.65 -3.45 -3.63
CA MET A 1 -15.41 -2.47 -4.71
C MET A 1 -13.99 -1.94 -4.63
N ILE A 2 -13.35 -1.83 -5.76
CA ILE A 2 -11.98 -1.27 -5.84
C ILE A 2 -12.09 0.18 -6.31
N VAL A 3 -11.49 1.10 -5.57
CA VAL A 3 -11.53 2.52 -5.88
C VAL A 3 -10.13 2.98 -6.26
N GLU A 4 -10.03 3.65 -7.38
CA GLU A 4 -8.75 4.20 -7.84
C GLU A 4 -8.46 5.51 -7.11
N CYS A 5 -7.24 5.66 -6.61
CA CYS A 5 -6.81 6.89 -5.95
C CYS A 5 -5.75 7.58 -6.79
N ASP A 6 -5.77 8.91 -6.74
CA ASP A 6 -4.83 9.73 -7.51
C ASP A 6 -3.54 9.91 -6.72
N LYS A 7 -2.97 8.80 -6.30
CA LYS A 7 -1.71 8.75 -5.55
C LYS A 7 -0.83 7.68 -6.17
N TYR A 8 0.47 7.96 -6.23
CA TYR A 8 1.42 7.09 -6.91
C TYR A 8 2.59 6.77 -6.00
N TYR A 9 3.21 5.63 -6.26
CA TYR A 9 4.38 5.18 -5.52
C TYR A 9 5.47 4.81 -6.52
N MET A 10 6.66 5.36 -6.32
CA MET A 10 7.82 5.05 -7.16
C MET A 10 8.85 4.33 -6.31
N PRO A 11 9.13 3.06 -6.62
CA PRO A 11 10.14 2.30 -5.88
C PRO A 11 11.52 2.94 -5.96
N ARG A 12 12.28 2.73 -4.91
CA ARG A 12 13.69 3.16 -4.82
C ARG A 12 13.85 4.67 -4.88
N LYS A 13 12.81 5.39 -4.49
CA LYS A 13 12.88 6.82 -4.26
C LYS A 13 12.97 7.07 -2.76
N ASN A 14 11.87 7.40 -2.13
CA ASN A 14 11.87 7.69 -0.70
C ASN A 14 11.04 6.69 0.11
N ARG A 15 10.43 5.72 -0.54
CA ARG A 15 9.68 4.63 0.06
C ARG A 15 8.50 5.09 0.94
N VAL A 16 8.00 6.30 0.72
CA VAL A 16 6.89 6.81 1.51
C VAL A 16 5.62 6.84 0.68
N LEU A 17 4.49 6.68 1.37
CA LEU A 17 3.18 6.69 0.73
C LEU A 17 2.20 7.37 1.66
N LEU A 18 1.46 8.34 1.12
CA LEU A 18 0.40 9.00 1.87
C LEU A 18 -0.90 8.23 1.69
N LEU A 19 -1.50 7.81 2.79
CA LEU A 19 -2.82 7.18 2.75
C LEU A 19 -3.88 8.26 2.89
N PRO A 20 -4.82 8.36 1.94
CA PRO A 20 -5.80 9.46 1.98
C PRO A 20 -6.63 9.44 3.26
N ILE A 21 -6.90 10.63 3.80
CA ILE A 21 -7.59 10.75 5.08
C ILE A 21 -8.98 10.15 5.04
N GLN A 22 -9.67 10.29 3.91
CA GLN A 22 -11.01 9.75 3.74
C GLN A 22 -11.02 8.24 4.02
N TRP A 23 -10.03 7.51 3.50
CA TRP A 23 -9.98 6.07 3.64
C TRP A 23 -9.38 5.65 4.97
N ARG A 24 -8.49 6.48 5.53
CA ARG A 24 -8.02 6.22 6.88
C ARG A 24 -9.18 6.27 7.89
N GLU A 25 -10.06 7.24 7.72
CA GLU A 25 -11.23 7.34 8.58
C GLU A 25 -12.19 6.19 8.34
N GLU A 26 -12.41 5.84 7.10
CA GLU A 26 -13.30 4.74 6.75
C GLU A 26 -12.81 3.41 7.36
N PHE A 27 -11.51 3.19 7.35
CA PHE A 27 -10.91 1.96 7.85
C PHE A 27 -10.48 2.05 9.30
N ASN A 28 -10.81 3.15 9.95
CA ASN A 28 -10.55 3.35 11.38
C ASN A 28 -9.06 3.30 11.71
N ILE A 29 -8.25 3.91 10.87
CA ILE A 29 -6.80 3.96 11.02
C ILE A 29 -6.41 5.30 11.62
N SER A 30 -5.69 5.25 12.74
CA SER A 30 -5.26 6.43 13.49
C SER A 30 -3.75 6.49 13.57
N GLU A 31 -3.26 7.64 13.99
CA GLU A 31 -1.84 7.84 14.20
C GLU A 31 -1.25 6.73 15.09
N ASN A 32 -0.10 6.22 14.70
CA ASN A 32 0.65 5.17 15.41
C ASN A 32 0.00 3.79 15.35
N ASP A 33 -1.09 3.63 14.61
CA ASP A 33 -1.62 2.29 14.38
C ASP A 33 -0.62 1.45 13.60
N LEU A 34 -0.58 0.16 13.91
CA LEU A 34 0.25 -0.78 13.17
C LEU A 34 -0.53 -1.31 11.97
N LEU A 35 0.09 -1.23 10.81
CA LEU A 35 -0.47 -1.76 9.59
C LEU A 35 0.42 -2.89 9.11
N SER A 36 -0.19 -3.95 8.61
CA SER A 36 0.58 -5.02 7.99
C SER A 36 0.79 -4.70 6.52
N VAL A 37 1.98 -5.00 6.02
CA VAL A 37 2.36 -4.75 4.64
C VAL A 37 2.97 -6.02 4.10
N HIS A 38 2.46 -6.50 2.97
CA HIS A 38 3.06 -7.65 2.32
C HIS A 38 2.93 -7.51 0.81
N LYS A 39 3.80 -8.21 0.11
CA LYS A 39 3.77 -8.24 -1.36
C LYS A 39 3.10 -9.53 -1.80
N GLU A 40 2.16 -9.40 -2.72
CA GLU A 40 1.46 -10.54 -3.29
C GLU A 40 1.44 -10.35 -4.81
N ASN A 41 2.08 -11.25 -5.53
CA ASN A 41 2.34 -11.07 -6.95
C ASN A 41 3.15 -9.79 -7.12
N ASN A 42 2.74 -8.85 -7.92
CA ASN A 42 3.50 -7.62 -8.11
C ASN A 42 2.86 -6.42 -7.43
N ARG A 43 2.05 -6.66 -6.43
CA ARG A 43 1.37 -5.56 -5.74
C ARG A 43 1.62 -5.64 -4.26
N ILE A 44 1.48 -4.50 -3.59
CA ILE A 44 1.63 -4.40 -2.15
C ILE A 44 0.25 -4.28 -1.54
N ILE A 45 0.01 -5.02 -0.48
CA ILE A 45 -1.26 -4.97 0.24
C ILE A 45 -0.98 -4.44 1.63
N ILE A 46 -1.72 -3.39 2.01
CA ILE A 46 -1.56 -2.71 3.28
C ILE A 46 -2.89 -2.75 4.00
N THR A 47 -2.93 -3.31 5.19
CA THR A 47 -4.17 -3.45 5.93
C THR A 47 -3.91 -3.41 7.42
N LYS A 48 -4.92 -3.02 8.18
CA LYS A 48 -4.87 -3.05 9.62
C LYS A 48 -5.05 -4.48 10.16
N LYS A 49 -5.66 -5.35 9.36
CA LYS A 49 -5.88 -6.74 9.75
C LYS A 49 -4.64 -7.57 9.45
N LYS A 50 -4.37 -8.56 10.30
CA LYS A 50 -3.30 -9.50 10.01
C LYS A 50 -3.74 -10.44 8.89
N PRO A 51 -2.83 -10.77 7.94
CA PRO A 51 -3.14 -11.79 6.95
C PRO A 51 -3.39 -13.13 7.64
N THR A 52 -4.31 -13.90 7.08
CA THR A 52 -4.71 -15.16 7.69
C THR A 52 -3.95 -16.36 7.16
N THR A 53 -3.15 -16.19 6.14
CA THR A 53 -2.44 -17.30 5.50
C THR A 53 -0.99 -16.94 5.31
N GLY A 54 -0.16 -17.92 5.38
CA GLY A 54 1.23 -18.12 5.01
C GLY A 54 2.16 -16.97 4.68
N PHE A 55 1.70 -15.76 4.63
CA PHE A 55 2.57 -14.62 4.38
C PHE A 55 3.20 -14.13 5.66
N GLU A 56 4.44 -13.69 5.58
CA GLU A 56 5.11 -13.05 6.71
C GLU A 56 5.03 -11.54 6.49
N PRO A 57 4.01 -10.90 7.02
CA PRO A 57 3.86 -9.47 6.79
C PRO A 57 4.88 -8.70 7.60
N LYS A 58 5.26 -7.56 7.07
CA LYS A 58 5.98 -6.57 7.86
C LYS A 58 4.95 -5.66 8.52
N PHE A 59 5.31 -5.10 9.66
CA PHE A 59 4.42 -4.18 10.35
C PHE A 59 5.05 -2.79 10.36
N ILE A 60 4.25 -1.79 10.06
CA ILE A 60 4.69 -0.41 10.01
C ILE A 60 3.69 0.46 10.75
N LYS A 61 4.18 1.58 11.30
CA LYS A 61 3.32 2.55 11.96
C LYS A 61 3.02 3.69 11.01
N ILE A 62 1.77 4.13 11.02
CA ILE A 62 1.38 5.32 10.28
C ILE A 62 1.68 6.54 11.15
N ASN A 63 2.19 7.61 10.53
CA ASN A 63 2.51 8.80 11.29
C ASN A 63 1.31 9.75 11.34
N LYS A 64 1.51 10.89 12.03
CA LYS A 64 0.46 11.87 12.24
C LYS A 64 -0.11 12.41 10.93
N LYS A 65 0.70 12.49 9.89
CA LYS A 65 0.29 13.03 8.60
C LYS A 65 -0.36 11.98 7.70
N GLY A 66 -0.43 10.73 8.16
CA GLY A 66 -1.00 9.66 7.35
C GLY A 66 0.00 9.04 6.39
N VAL A 67 1.28 9.22 6.64
CA VAL A 67 2.33 8.70 5.76
C VAL A 67 2.90 7.43 6.37
N ILE A 68 3.13 6.43 5.52
CA ILE A 68 3.80 5.19 5.89
C ILE A 68 5.09 5.07 5.08
N THR A 69 6.03 4.30 5.61
CA THR A 69 7.26 3.98 4.91
C THR A 69 7.23 2.50 4.52
N ILE A 70 7.35 2.23 3.23
CA ILE A 70 7.34 0.85 2.75
C ILE A 70 8.68 0.20 3.13
N PRO A 71 8.66 -1.00 3.71
CA PRO A 71 9.91 -1.68 4.06
C PRO A 71 10.82 -1.87 2.84
N LYS A 72 12.11 -1.66 3.06
CA LYS A 72 13.08 -1.74 1.97
C LYS A 72 13.05 -3.09 1.27
N ALA A 73 12.88 -4.17 2.02
CA ALA A 73 12.86 -5.51 1.42
C ALA A 73 11.72 -5.66 0.42
N ILE A 74 10.56 -5.05 0.71
CA ILE A 74 9.43 -5.09 -0.21
C ILE A 74 9.68 -4.17 -1.40
N ASP A 75 10.16 -2.97 -1.12
CA ASP A 75 10.44 -1.99 -2.16
C ASP A 75 11.44 -2.54 -3.19
N ASP A 76 12.47 -3.23 -2.72
CA ASP A 76 13.51 -3.77 -3.59
C ASP A 76 12.98 -4.86 -4.53
N GLU A 77 11.88 -5.49 -4.18
CA GLU A 77 11.29 -6.56 -5.01
C GLU A 77 10.37 -6.03 -6.08
N LEU A 78 10.06 -4.74 -6.07
CA LEU A 78 9.15 -4.16 -7.04
C LEU A 78 9.87 -3.93 -8.36
N GLU A 79 9.29 -4.40 -9.45
CA GLU A 79 9.92 -4.35 -10.76
C GLU A 79 9.52 -3.14 -11.58
N CYS A 80 8.30 -2.64 -11.37
CA CYS A 80 7.80 -1.53 -12.17
C CYS A 80 8.22 -0.20 -11.55
N ARG A 81 8.45 0.78 -12.39
CA ARG A 81 8.87 2.11 -11.94
C ARG A 81 7.76 2.86 -11.25
N LEU A 82 6.52 2.59 -11.62
CA LEU A 82 5.40 3.39 -11.14
C LEU A 82 4.31 2.47 -10.68
N HIS A 83 3.78 2.77 -9.51
CA HIS A 83 2.64 2.07 -8.94
C HIS A 83 1.58 3.08 -8.58
N GLN A 84 0.33 2.65 -8.60
CA GLN A 84 -0.79 3.51 -8.24
C GLN A 84 -1.52 2.92 -7.05
N LEU A 85 -2.04 3.80 -6.20
CA LEU A 85 -2.79 3.38 -5.02
C LEU A 85 -4.24 3.12 -5.39
N TYR A 86 -4.74 1.98 -4.93
CA TYR A 86 -6.16 1.62 -5.02
C TYR A 86 -6.67 1.26 -3.64
N ILE A 87 -7.96 1.40 -3.46
CA ILE A 87 -8.63 1.07 -2.20
C ILE A 87 -9.50 -0.15 -2.43
N ASN A 88 -9.35 -1.17 -1.60
CA ASN A 88 -10.25 -2.31 -1.62
C ASN A 88 -11.21 -2.17 -0.44
N GLN A 89 -12.41 -1.69 -0.72
CA GLN A 89 -13.40 -1.43 0.33
C GLN A 89 -13.87 -2.71 1.00
N ASP A 90 -13.93 -3.80 0.25
CA ASP A 90 -14.44 -5.06 0.79
C ASP A 90 -13.49 -5.66 1.82
N GLU A 91 -12.21 -5.41 1.67
CA GLU A 91 -11.16 -5.96 2.53
C GLU A 91 -10.60 -4.93 3.49
N ASN A 92 -11.05 -3.69 3.43
CA ASN A 92 -10.52 -2.58 4.23
C ASN A 92 -9.00 -2.48 4.06
N SER A 93 -8.53 -2.54 2.82
CA SER A 93 -7.11 -2.53 2.56
C SER A 93 -6.73 -1.53 1.47
N PHE A 94 -5.46 -1.16 1.47
CA PHE A 94 -4.87 -0.35 0.40
C PHE A 94 -4.05 -1.26 -0.49
N LEU A 95 -4.15 -1.04 -1.80
CA LEU A 95 -3.41 -1.81 -2.78
C LEU A 95 -2.49 -0.88 -3.54
N VAL A 96 -1.23 -1.25 -3.67
CA VAL A 96 -0.27 -0.51 -4.49
C VAL A 96 0.03 -1.41 -5.68
N VAL A 97 -0.44 -1.01 -6.86
CA VAL A 97 -0.51 -1.87 -8.03
C VAL A 97 0.35 -1.28 -9.14
N PRO A 98 1.13 -2.11 -9.85
CA PRO A 98 1.95 -1.61 -10.96
C PRO A 98 1.08 -0.92 -12.01
N VAL A 99 1.56 0.21 -12.51
CA VAL A 99 0.93 0.88 -13.64
C VAL A 99 1.55 0.32 -14.91
N THR A 100 0.73 -0.32 -15.72
CA THR A 100 1.19 -0.89 -16.99
C THR A 100 0.86 0.10 -18.10
N THR A 101 1.85 0.56 -18.77
CA THR A 101 1.68 1.55 -19.83
C THR A 101 1.72 0.93 -21.20
N GLU A 102 1.61 -0.18 -21.54
CA GLU A 102 1.57 -0.79 -22.74
C GLU A 102 0.71 -0.74 -23.73
N LYS A 103 0.90 -0.28 -23.75
CA LYS A 103 0.63 -0.35 -24.35
C LYS A 103 0.87 -0.58 -25.11
N SER A 104 0.81 -0.65 -25.36
CA SER A 104 1.03 -0.80 -25.98
C SER A 104 1.32 -0.78 -26.64
N SER A 105 1.41 -0.85 -26.75
CA SER A 105 1.62 -1.03 -27.46
C SER A 105 1.79 -1.34 -27.87
#